data_ae7d177d5fdde4d3e83c816760d9b36c
#
_entry.id   ae7d177d5fdde4d3e83c816760d9b36c
#
_cell.length_a   1.000
_cell.length_b   1.000
_cell.length_c   1.000
_cell.angle_alpha   90.00
_cell.angle_beta   90.00
_cell.angle_gamma   90.00
#
_symmetry.space_group_name_H-M   'P 1'
#
loop_
_entity.id
_entity.type
_entity.pdbx_description
1 polymer ?
#
loop_
_entity_poly.entity_id
_entity_poly.type
_entity_poly.pdbx_seq_one_letter_code
_entity_poly.pdbx_strand_id
1 'polypeptide(L)' 'MKSTRLILAFLFLLSCEDKKTENCIDEDKISNNPCTKIYDPVCGCDEKTYGNPCEAKNAGVITWVSGTCS' A
#
# COMPACT_ATOMS: atom_id res chain seq x y z
N MET A 1 40.89 10.41 -1.74
CA MET A 1 40.60 10.89 -0.77
C MET A 1 39.31 11.55 -0.69
N LYS A 2 39.17 12.58 -1.11
CA LYS A 2 38.00 13.25 -1.09
C LYS A 2 36.91 12.61 -1.86
N SER A 3 37.15 11.78 -2.71
CA SER A 3 36.13 11.25 -3.56
C SER A 3 35.17 10.36 -2.82
N THR A 4 35.53 9.85 -1.76
CA THR A 4 34.66 8.95 -1.10
C THR A 4 33.38 9.53 -0.63
N ARG A 5 33.35 10.72 -0.28
CA ARG A 5 32.16 11.23 0.25
C ARG A 5 31.04 11.25 -0.67
N LEU A 6 31.26 11.40 -1.87
CA LEU A 6 30.14 11.51 -2.72
C LEU A 6 29.31 10.30 -2.77
N ILE A 7 29.82 9.21 -2.47
CA ILE A 7 29.09 8.02 -2.56
C ILE A 7 27.88 7.97 -1.69
N LEU A 8 27.94 8.46 -0.54
CA LEU A 8 26.85 8.37 0.31
C LEU A 8 25.69 9.12 -0.16
N ALA A 9 25.94 10.09 -0.89
CA ALA A 9 24.88 10.92 -1.30
C ALA A 9 23.71 10.24 -1.89
N PHE A 10 23.92 9.28 -2.71
CA PHE A 10 22.79 8.74 -3.35
C PHE A 10 22.05 7.69 -2.59
N LEU A 11 22.48 7.34 -1.47
CA LEU A 11 21.77 6.38 -0.71
C LEU A 11 20.39 6.82 -0.34
N PHE A 12 20.22 8.00 0.08
CA PHE A 12 18.95 8.40 0.51
C PHE A 12 17.95 8.52 -0.57
N LEU A 13 18.35 8.45 -1.75
CA LEU A 13 17.41 8.51 -2.79
C LEU A 13 16.41 7.40 -2.71
N LEU A 14 16.84 6.27 -2.24
CA LEU A 14 15.96 5.15 -2.20
C LEU A 14 14.75 5.35 -1.36
N SER A 15 14.85 6.10 -0.35
CA SER A 15 13.73 6.22 0.53
C SER A 15 12.55 6.87 -0.12
N CYS A 16 12.71 7.52 -1.21
CA CYS A 16 11.60 8.15 -1.81
C CYS A 16 10.53 7.23 -2.27
N GLU A 17 10.88 6.02 -2.56
CA GLU A 17 9.89 5.12 -3.06
C GLU A 17 8.89 4.67 -2.06
N ASP A 18 9.23 4.68 -0.84
CA ASP A 18 8.32 4.20 0.15
C ASP A 18 7.13 5.09 0.35
N LYS A 19 7.20 6.30 -0.05
CA LYS A 19 6.12 7.16 0.16
C LYS A 19 4.83 6.76 -0.49
N LYS A 20 4.91 6.09 -1.58
CA LYS A 20 3.72 5.67 -2.23
C LYS A 20 2.89 4.78 -1.38
N THR A 21 3.50 3.87 -0.72
CA THR A 21 2.77 2.93 0.09
C THR A 21 2.15 3.61 1.29
N GLU A 22 2.80 4.57 1.80
CA GLU A 22 2.27 5.27 2.93
C GLU A 22 1.00 6.00 2.62
N ASN A 23 0.90 6.54 1.42
CA ASN A 23 -0.30 7.25 1.06
C ASN A 23 -1.43 6.32 0.70
N CYS A 24 -1.15 5.07 0.56
CA CYS A 24 -2.16 4.10 0.18
C CYS A 24 -2.93 3.56 1.37
N ILE A 25 -2.27 3.44 2.51
CA ILE A 25 -2.88 2.87 3.69
C ILE A 25 -3.07 3.95 4.74
N ASP A 26 -4.29 4.07 5.23
CA ASP A 26 -4.57 5.02 6.29
C ASP A 26 -4.76 4.22 7.56
N GLU A 27 -3.77 4.24 8.40
CA GLU A 27 -3.80 3.40 9.59
C GLU A 27 -4.93 3.76 10.53
N ASP A 28 -5.41 4.97 10.45
CA ASP A 28 -6.51 5.38 11.31
C ASP A 28 -7.82 4.74 10.87
N LYS A 29 -7.86 4.20 9.67
CA LYS A 29 -9.07 3.60 9.17
C LYS A 29 -9.07 2.09 9.24
N ILE A 30 -8.02 1.51 9.76
CA ILE A 30 -7.99 0.07 9.90
C ILE A 30 -9.01 -0.33 10.94
N SER A 31 -9.82 -1.31 10.64
CA SER A 31 -10.88 -1.71 11.54
C SER A 31 -11.17 -3.19 11.40
N ASN A 32 -12.05 -3.68 12.24
CA ASN A 32 -12.46 -5.06 12.21
C ASN A 32 -13.95 -5.16 12.01
N ASN A 33 -14.51 -4.26 11.25
CA ASN A 33 -15.94 -4.31 10.99
C ASN A 33 -16.30 -5.56 10.26
N PRO A 34 -17.46 -6.13 10.52
CA PRO A 34 -17.85 -7.35 9.83
C PRO A 34 -18.08 -7.07 8.36
N CYS A 35 -17.65 -8.00 7.54
CA CYS A 35 -17.82 -7.92 6.10
C CYS A 35 -18.61 -9.10 5.62
N THR A 36 -19.33 -8.91 4.52
CA THR A 36 -20.02 -10.00 3.89
C THR A 36 -18.98 -10.96 3.36
N LYS A 37 -19.39 -12.21 3.15
CA LYS A 37 -18.47 -13.21 2.63
C LYS A 37 -18.49 -13.27 1.12
N ILE A 38 -19.12 -12.34 0.49
CA ILE A 38 -19.17 -12.35 -0.97
C ILE A 38 -17.78 -12.11 -1.52
N TYR A 39 -17.40 -12.93 -2.48
CA TYR A 39 -16.09 -12.79 -3.10
C TYR A 39 -16.21 -11.84 -4.29
N ASP A 40 -15.65 -10.67 -4.16
CA ASP A 40 -15.72 -9.67 -5.20
C ASP A 40 -14.34 -8.99 -5.17
N PRO A 41 -13.30 -9.66 -5.68
CA PRO A 41 -11.94 -9.24 -5.40
C PRO A 41 -11.59 -7.87 -5.95
N VAL A 42 -10.74 -7.20 -5.21
CA VAL A 42 -10.24 -5.90 -5.62
C VAL A 42 -8.74 -5.88 -5.39
N CYS A 43 -8.04 -5.10 -6.20
CA CYS A 43 -6.62 -4.92 -6.02
C CYS A 43 -6.40 -3.58 -5.36
N GLY A 44 -5.86 -3.58 -4.18
CA GLY A 44 -5.61 -2.35 -3.46
C GLY A 44 -4.44 -1.59 -4.04
N CYS A 45 -4.34 -0.33 -3.68
CA CYS A 45 -3.23 0.48 -4.14
C CYS A 45 -1.92 -0.03 -3.56
N ASP A 46 -1.97 -0.89 -2.56
CA ASP A 46 -0.78 -1.52 -2.00
C ASP A 46 -0.43 -2.79 -2.76
N GLU A 47 -1.10 -3.06 -3.86
CA GLU A 47 -0.84 -4.21 -4.70
C GLU A 47 -1.15 -5.53 -4.03
N LYS A 48 -2.12 -5.53 -3.14
CA LYS A 48 -2.60 -6.73 -2.52
C LYS A 48 -4.02 -6.97 -2.92
N THR A 49 -4.37 -8.22 -3.16
CA THR A 49 -5.72 -8.59 -3.52
C THR A 49 -6.53 -8.82 -2.26
N TYR A 50 -7.67 -8.17 -2.17
CA TYR A 50 -8.57 -8.34 -1.05
C TYR A 50 -9.83 -9.03 -1.54
N GLY A 51 -10.47 -9.79 -0.67
CA GLY A 51 -11.63 -10.58 -1.07
C GLY A 51 -12.83 -9.78 -1.51
N ASN A 52 -12.94 -8.55 -1.06
CA ASN A 52 -14.00 -7.66 -1.51
C ASN A 52 -13.66 -6.25 -1.00
N PRO A 53 -14.41 -5.25 -1.43
CA PRO A 53 -14.11 -3.87 -1.01
C PRO A 53 -14.18 -3.66 0.50
N CYS A 54 -15.07 -4.38 1.16
CA CYS A 54 -15.19 -4.25 2.60
C CYS A 54 -13.90 -4.66 3.29
N GLU A 55 -13.29 -5.75 2.82
CA GLU A 55 -12.06 -6.21 3.40
C GLU A 55 -10.93 -5.21 3.14
N ALA A 56 -10.91 -4.63 1.96
CA ALA A 56 -9.88 -3.65 1.64
C ALA A 56 -10.04 -2.43 2.54
N LYS A 57 -11.27 -2.01 2.76
CA LYS A 57 -11.50 -0.87 3.58
C LYS A 57 -11.10 -1.14 5.02
N ASN A 58 -11.36 -2.32 5.53
CA ASN A 58 -10.95 -2.67 6.88
C ASN A 58 -9.44 -2.68 7.04
N ALA A 59 -8.73 -2.90 5.97
CA ALA A 59 -7.29 -2.90 6.01
C ALA A 59 -6.71 -1.49 5.89
N GLY A 60 -7.56 -0.49 5.78
CA GLY A 60 -7.10 0.89 5.69
C GLY A 60 -6.75 1.33 4.28
N VAL A 61 -7.02 0.48 3.29
CA VAL A 61 -6.68 0.81 1.91
C VAL A 61 -7.56 1.97 1.45
N ILE A 62 -6.93 2.98 0.90
CA ILE A 62 -7.65 4.18 0.50
C ILE A 62 -8.29 4.04 -0.86
N THR A 63 -7.62 3.40 -1.79
CA THR A 63 -8.18 3.22 -3.13
C THR A 63 -7.91 1.82 -3.60
N TRP A 64 -8.75 1.34 -4.48
CA TRP A 64 -8.58 0.01 -5.07
C TRP A 64 -9.26 -0.02 -6.42
N VAL A 65 -8.96 -1.06 -7.20
CA VAL A 65 -9.62 -1.26 -8.47
C VAL A 65 -10.22 -2.64 -8.46
N SER A 66 -11.22 -2.84 -9.27
CA SER A 66 -11.92 -4.10 -9.36
C SER A 66 -11.04 -5.18 -9.92
N GLY A 67 -11.12 -6.38 -9.38
CA GLY A 67 -10.38 -7.52 -9.88
C GLY A 67 -9.14 -7.78 -9.07
N THR A 68 -8.57 -8.98 -9.26
CA THR A 68 -7.36 -9.33 -8.53
C THR A 68 -6.19 -8.57 -9.09
N CYS A 69 -5.15 -8.43 -8.29
CA CYS A 69 -3.94 -7.80 -8.76
C CYS A 69 -3.26 -8.67 -9.81
N SER A 70 -2.56 -8.04 -10.72
CA SER A 70 -1.88 -8.76 -11.80
C SER A 70 -0.64 -9.44 -11.33
#